data_495e747914ea20147f3a6cff81cb51fb
#
_entry.id   495e747914ea20147f3a6cff81cb51fb
#
_cell.length_a   1.000
_cell.length_b   1.000
_cell.length_c   1.000
_cell.angle_alpha   90.00
_cell.angle_beta   90.00
_cell.angle_gamma   90.00
#
_symmetry.space_group_name_H-M   'P 1'
#
loop_
_entity.id
_entity.type
_entity.pdbx_description
1 polymer ?
#
loop_
_entity_poly.entity_id
_entity_poly.type
_entity_poly.pdbx_seq_one_letter_code
_entity_poly.pdbx_strand_id
1 'polypeptide(L)'
;MKDIKRIIIPVDNTEDSKEAVRKGAFFAKLLNIEAKIITINDTHQFISSVVLEEKLKKDASAFLEDFKLIGKDFGVDFKTELIVGKPAEEIVKFAQNDDLIIIAHHDKSRGFDKVMEKSVSRDVVKNAPCSVLVVK
;
A
#
# COMPACT_ATOMS: atom_id res chain seq x y z
N MET A 1 3.99 -22.02 -13.00
CA MET A 1 4.09 -20.78 -12.23
C MET A 1 3.71 -19.61 -13.10
N LYS A 2 2.79 -18.78 -12.64
CA LYS A 2 2.40 -17.59 -13.41
C LYS A 2 3.43 -16.49 -13.22
N ASP A 3 3.75 -15.82 -14.31
CA ASP A 3 4.66 -14.68 -14.25
C ASP A 3 4.00 -13.54 -13.47
N ILE A 4 4.81 -12.85 -12.67
CA ILE A 4 4.36 -11.64 -12.00
C ILE A 4 4.34 -10.51 -13.01
N LYS A 5 3.18 -9.86 -13.17
CA LYS A 5 3.02 -8.79 -14.15
C LYS A 5 2.96 -7.40 -13.54
N ARG A 6 2.65 -7.30 -12.25
CA ARG A 6 2.48 -6.01 -11.60
C ARG A 6 2.79 -6.12 -10.11
N ILE A 7 3.40 -5.09 -9.55
CA ILE A 7 3.61 -4.97 -8.11
C ILE A 7 2.57 -4.00 -7.55
N ILE A 8 1.92 -4.40 -6.47
CA ILE A 8 0.98 -3.56 -5.72
C ILE A 8 1.58 -3.28 -4.35
N ILE A 9 1.67 -2.01 -3.98
CA ILE A 9 2.26 -1.60 -2.70
C ILE A 9 1.21 -0.82 -1.91
N PRO A 10 0.47 -1.49 -1.02
CA PRO A 10 -0.45 -0.78 -0.13
C PRO A 10 0.34 0.00 0.91
N VAL A 11 -0.02 1.26 1.13
CA VAL A 11 0.73 2.14 2.01
C VAL A 11 -0.19 2.97 2.90
N ASP A 12 0.36 3.39 4.03
CA ASP A 12 -0.15 4.48 4.82
C ASP A 12 0.98 5.49 5.04
N ASN A 13 0.72 6.57 5.75
CA ASN A 13 1.73 7.61 5.96
C ASN A 13 2.64 7.27 7.15
N THR A 14 3.43 6.20 7.01
CA THR A 14 4.36 5.73 8.03
C THR A 14 5.74 5.44 7.45
N GLU A 15 6.73 5.39 8.34
CA GLU A 15 8.09 4.98 7.95
C GLU A 15 8.13 3.53 7.47
N ASP A 16 7.30 2.67 8.07
CA ASP A 16 7.22 1.27 7.64
C ASP A 16 6.77 1.17 6.18
N SER A 17 5.79 1.98 5.79
CA SER A 17 5.35 2.04 4.40
C SER A 17 6.44 2.54 3.47
N LYS A 18 7.30 3.45 3.91
CA LYS A 18 8.44 3.88 3.08
C LYS A 18 9.37 2.73 2.75
N GLU A 19 9.61 1.84 3.70
CA GLU A 19 10.44 0.65 3.45
C GLU A 19 9.77 -0.28 2.44
N ALA A 20 8.46 -0.44 2.52
CA ALA A 20 7.74 -1.24 1.52
C ALA A 20 7.86 -0.61 0.13
N VAL A 21 7.78 0.71 0.04
CA VAL A 21 7.95 1.43 -1.23
C VAL A 21 9.35 1.25 -1.79
N ARG A 22 10.39 1.33 -0.96
CA ARG A 22 11.78 1.09 -1.41
C ARG A 22 11.95 -0.33 -1.94
N LYS A 23 11.44 -1.32 -1.22
CA LYS A 23 11.49 -2.72 -1.68
C LYS A 23 10.71 -2.90 -2.98
N GLY A 24 9.53 -2.28 -3.06
CA GLY A 24 8.72 -2.32 -4.27
C GLY A 24 9.43 -1.71 -5.47
N ALA A 25 10.10 -0.58 -5.27
CA ALA A 25 10.88 0.06 -6.33
C ALA A 25 12.03 -0.84 -6.79
N PHE A 26 12.74 -1.42 -5.84
CA PHE A 26 13.83 -2.35 -6.13
C PHE A 26 13.34 -3.51 -7.00
N PHE A 27 12.26 -4.17 -6.60
CA PHE A 27 11.74 -5.31 -7.34
C PHE A 27 11.14 -4.91 -8.69
N ALA A 28 10.47 -3.76 -8.76
CA ALA A 28 9.92 -3.28 -10.02
C ALA A 28 11.04 -3.02 -11.04
N LYS A 29 12.13 -2.44 -10.58
CA LYS A 29 13.30 -2.20 -11.46
C LYS A 29 13.94 -3.51 -11.87
N LEU A 30 14.16 -4.40 -10.93
CA LEU A 30 14.81 -5.69 -11.17
C LEU A 30 14.02 -6.54 -12.16
N LEU A 31 12.70 -6.59 -12.00
CA LEU A 31 11.82 -7.41 -12.82
C LEU A 31 11.34 -6.68 -14.07
N ASN A 32 11.58 -5.38 -14.16
CA ASN A 32 11.13 -4.51 -15.26
C ASN A 32 9.62 -4.61 -15.47
N ILE A 33 8.85 -4.44 -14.41
CA ILE A 33 7.39 -4.51 -14.42
C ILE A 33 6.78 -3.26 -13.79
N GLU A 34 5.50 -3.05 -14.06
CA GLU A 34 4.73 -1.94 -13.51
C GLU A 34 4.58 -2.08 -12.00
N ALA A 35 4.62 -0.96 -11.29
CA ALA A 35 4.36 -0.92 -9.86
C ALA A 35 3.37 0.19 -9.56
N LYS A 36 2.41 -0.13 -8.68
CA LYS A 36 1.35 0.80 -8.29
C LYS A 36 1.29 0.89 -6.78
N ILE A 37 1.27 2.11 -6.28
CA ILE A 37 1.08 2.39 -4.87
C ILE A 37 -0.41 2.67 -4.65
N ILE A 38 -1.01 1.98 -3.69
CA ILE A 38 -2.40 2.23 -3.32
C ILE A 38 -2.48 2.60 -1.85
N THR A 39 -3.37 3.50 -1.51
CA THR A 39 -3.70 3.81 -0.12
C THR A 39 -5.20 3.71 0.07
N ILE A 40 -5.60 3.20 1.22
CA ILE A 40 -7.02 2.94 1.50
C ILE A 40 -7.46 3.89 2.59
N ASN A 41 -8.48 4.71 2.29
CA ASN A 41 -9.14 5.53 3.29
C ASN A 41 -10.30 4.74 3.89
N ASP A 42 -10.19 4.45 5.19
CA ASP A 42 -11.25 3.80 5.91
C ASP A 42 -12.26 4.84 6.39
N THR A 43 -13.43 4.86 5.75
CA THR A 43 -14.48 5.83 6.06
C THR A 43 -15.35 5.44 7.26
N HIS A 44 -15.15 4.26 7.82
CA HIS A 44 -15.95 3.81 8.96
C HIS A 44 -15.72 4.61 10.22
N GLN A 45 -14.60 5.32 10.30
CA GLN A 45 -14.24 6.10 11.47
C GLN A 45 -14.70 7.56 11.40
N PHE A 46 -15.30 7.97 10.30
CA PHE A 46 -15.59 9.38 10.07
C PHE A 46 -17.05 9.59 9.74
N ILE A 47 -17.65 10.59 10.39
CA ILE A 47 -18.94 11.13 10.00
C ILE A 47 -18.70 11.81 8.64
N SER A 48 -19.50 11.46 7.66
CA SER A 48 -19.30 11.98 6.31
C SER A 48 -19.48 13.49 6.29
N SER A 49 -18.38 14.18 6.09
CA SER A 49 -18.31 15.61 5.85
C SER A 49 -17.53 15.80 4.56
N VAL A 50 -18.08 16.57 3.64
CA VAL A 50 -17.41 16.87 2.37
C VAL A 50 -16.06 17.53 2.62
N VAL A 51 -15.99 18.41 3.62
CA VAL A 51 -14.74 19.11 3.98
C VAL A 51 -13.69 18.13 4.46
N LEU A 52 -14.09 17.18 5.30
CA LEU A 52 -13.18 16.16 5.83
C LEU A 52 -12.67 15.23 4.73
N GLU A 53 -13.56 14.82 3.82
CA GLU A 53 -13.17 13.98 2.69
C GLU A 53 -12.14 14.66 1.81
N GLU A 54 -12.33 15.95 1.52
CA GLU A 54 -11.39 16.71 0.72
C GLU A 54 -10.05 16.84 1.40
N LYS A 55 -10.05 17.06 2.72
CA LYS A 55 -8.80 17.12 3.49
C LYS A 55 -8.06 15.80 3.45
N LEU A 56 -8.75 14.69 3.64
CA LEU A 56 -8.14 13.36 3.58
C LEU A 56 -7.55 13.07 2.21
N LYS A 57 -8.22 13.48 1.14
CA LYS A 57 -7.70 13.33 -0.22
C LYS A 57 -6.43 14.15 -0.42
N LYS A 58 -6.40 15.39 0.07
CA LYS A 58 -5.21 16.24 -0.02
C LYS A 58 -4.04 15.65 0.75
N ASP A 59 -4.29 15.18 1.97
CA ASP A 59 -3.26 14.59 2.80
C ASP A 59 -2.69 13.33 2.15
N ALA A 60 -3.56 12.48 1.61
CA ALA A 60 -3.15 11.29 0.89
C ALA A 60 -2.32 11.62 -0.35
N SER A 61 -2.76 12.61 -1.13
CA SER A 61 -2.02 13.03 -2.33
C SER A 61 -0.61 13.51 -1.98
N ALA A 62 -0.47 14.23 -0.86
CA ALA A 62 0.82 14.74 -0.44
C ALA A 62 1.81 13.61 -0.13
N PHE A 63 1.42 12.64 0.69
CA PHE A 63 2.37 11.57 1.01
C PHE A 63 2.57 10.59 -0.15
N LEU A 64 1.59 10.41 -1.01
CA LEU A 64 1.76 9.60 -2.21
C LEU A 64 2.78 10.22 -3.17
N GLU A 65 2.79 11.56 -3.29
CA GLU A 65 3.80 12.23 -4.09
C GLU A 65 5.20 12.02 -3.52
N ASP A 66 5.34 12.06 -2.19
CA ASP A 66 6.63 11.76 -1.55
C ASP A 66 7.07 10.32 -1.86
N PHE A 67 6.15 9.38 -1.85
CA PHE A 67 6.47 7.99 -2.17
C PHE A 67 6.86 7.82 -3.65
N LYS A 68 6.24 8.57 -4.55
CA LYS A 68 6.64 8.57 -5.97
C LYS A 68 8.08 9.04 -6.14
N LEU A 69 8.53 10.00 -5.33
CA LEU A 69 9.92 10.46 -5.38
C LEU A 69 10.90 9.36 -4.99
N ILE A 70 10.53 8.50 -4.05
CA ILE A 70 11.36 7.33 -3.70
C ILE A 70 11.54 6.45 -4.95
N GLY A 71 10.47 6.23 -5.70
CA GLY A 71 10.56 5.44 -6.94
C GLY A 71 11.54 6.03 -7.95
N LYS A 72 11.55 7.34 -8.08
CA LYS A 72 12.45 8.01 -9.02
C LYS A 72 13.93 7.75 -8.74
N ASP A 73 14.29 7.63 -7.46
CA ASP A 73 15.66 7.29 -7.07
C ASP A 73 16.08 5.92 -7.61
N PHE A 74 15.13 5.03 -7.83
CA PHE A 74 15.37 3.71 -8.42
C PHE A 74 15.11 3.66 -9.93
N GLY A 75 14.72 4.78 -10.53
CA GLY A 75 14.32 4.79 -11.94
C GLY A 75 12.95 4.17 -12.19
N VAL A 76 12.06 4.22 -11.21
CA VAL A 76 10.71 3.64 -11.29
C VAL A 76 9.67 4.75 -11.24
N ASP A 77 8.74 4.72 -12.18
CA ASP A 77 7.64 5.67 -12.24
C ASP A 77 6.38 4.99 -11.67
N PHE A 78 6.14 5.20 -10.36
CA PHE A 78 4.98 4.63 -9.70
C PHE A 78 3.69 5.29 -10.14
N LYS A 79 2.68 4.48 -10.40
CA LYS A 79 1.30 4.95 -10.46
C LYS A 79 0.73 4.92 -9.04
N THR A 80 -0.21 5.79 -8.75
CA THR A 80 -0.82 5.87 -7.42
C THR A 80 -2.33 5.87 -7.53
N GLU A 81 -2.99 5.34 -6.51
CA GLU A 81 -4.46 5.35 -6.43
C GLU A 81 -4.91 5.42 -4.98
N LEU A 82 -5.94 6.22 -4.74
CA LEU A 82 -6.63 6.31 -3.45
C LEU A 82 -7.94 5.54 -3.56
N ILE A 83 -8.14 4.60 -2.65
CA ILE A 83 -9.32 3.74 -2.60
C ILE A 83 -10.03 3.98 -1.27
N VAL A 84 -11.35 4.01 -1.29
CA VAL A 84 -12.16 4.20 -0.09
C VAL A 84 -12.78 2.86 0.31
N GLY A 85 -12.64 2.47 1.57
CA GLY A 85 -13.21 1.23 2.07
C GLY A 85 -12.41 0.68 3.24
N LYS A 86 -12.57 -0.60 3.51
CA LYS A 86 -11.83 -1.28 4.56
C LYS A 86 -10.49 -1.76 4.00
N PRO A 87 -9.38 -1.41 4.67
CA PRO A 87 -8.05 -1.66 4.11
C PRO A 87 -7.80 -3.06 3.58
N ALA A 88 -7.90 -4.08 4.42
CA ALA A 88 -7.59 -5.43 3.96
C ALA A 88 -8.52 -5.91 2.86
N GLU A 89 -9.81 -5.63 2.98
CA GLU A 89 -10.80 -6.04 1.98
C GLU A 89 -10.53 -5.40 0.62
N GLU A 90 -10.23 -4.11 0.61
CA GLU A 90 -10.01 -3.39 -0.64
C GLU A 90 -8.69 -3.79 -1.30
N ILE A 91 -7.66 -4.05 -0.52
CA ILE A 91 -6.39 -4.56 -1.06
C ILE A 91 -6.61 -5.91 -1.75
N VAL A 92 -7.31 -6.82 -1.08
CA VAL A 92 -7.59 -8.15 -1.62
C VAL A 92 -8.42 -8.07 -2.90
N LYS A 93 -9.43 -7.20 -2.93
CA LYS A 93 -10.25 -6.99 -4.13
C LYS A 93 -9.44 -6.40 -5.29
N PHE A 94 -8.52 -5.51 -4.98
CA PHE A 94 -7.71 -4.84 -5.99
C PHE A 94 -6.73 -5.78 -6.67
N ALA A 95 -6.17 -6.71 -5.90
CA ALA A 95 -5.13 -7.60 -6.37
C ALA A 95 -5.67 -8.66 -7.34
N GLN A 96 -4.85 -9.00 -8.30
CA GLN A 96 -5.12 -10.08 -9.28
C GLN A 96 -4.13 -11.21 -9.05
N ASN A 97 -4.41 -12.37 -9.63
CA ASN A 97 -3.60 -13.57 -9.38
C ASN A 97 -2.17 -13.49 -9.93
N ASP A 98 -1.89 -12.58 -10.85
CA ASP A 98 -0.55 -12.34 -11.41
C ASP A 98 0.12 -11.10 -10.82
N ASP A 99 -0.38 -10.57 -9.72
CA ASP A 99 0.25 -9.49 -8.96
C ASP A 99 1.22 -10.04 -7.91
N LEU A 100 2.12 -9.18 -7.47
CA LEU A 100 2.87 -9.35 -6.24
C LEU A 100 2.53 -8.18 -5.32
N ILE A 101 2.00 -8.48 -4.14
CA ILE A 101 1.75 -7.45 -3.13
C ILE A 101 3.01 -7.32 -2.27
N ILE A 102 3.48 -6.10 -2.08
CA ILE A 102 4.57 -5.79 -1.15
C ILE A 102 3.99 -4.88 -0.08
N ILE A 103 3.90 -5.37 1.15
CA ILE A 103 3.19 -4.69 2.22
C ILE A 103 4.06 -4.63 3.48
N ALA A 104 4.01 -3.49 4.17
CA ALA A 104 4.74 -3.33 5.42
C ALA A 104 4.06 -4.07 6.56
N HIS A 105 4.89 -4.62 7.45
CA HIS A 105 4.44 -5.16 8.72
C HIS A 105 4.69 -4.10 9.80
N HIS A 106 3.63 -3.62 10.43
CA HIS A 106 3.77 -2.62 11.49
C HIS A 106 4.11 -3.28 12.81
N ASP A 107 5.17 -2.78 13.46
CA ASP A 107 5.65 -3.32 14.71
C ASP A 107 4.80 -2.81 15.87
N LYS A 108 4.35 -3.77 16.71
CA LYS A 108 3.59 -3.48 17.93
C LYS A 108 4.33 -2.58 18.91
N SER A 109 5.66 -2.63 18.92
CA SER A 109 6.47 -1.94 19.90
C SER A 109 6.54 -0.43 19.67
N ARG A 110 5.97 0.07 18.59
CA ARG A 110 6.04 1.49 18.25
C ARG A 110 4.96 2.36 18.89
N GLY A 111 4.31 1.87 19.93
CA GLY A 111 3.61 2.71 20.87
C GLY A 111 2.19 3.12 20.56
N PHE A 112 1.73 3.00 19.35
CA PHE A 112 0.33 3.22 19.04
C PHE A 112 -0.37 1.88 18.92
N ASP A 113 -1.50 1.75 19.57
CA ASP A 113 -2.30 0.57 19.40
C ASP A 113 -2.93 0.57 18.02
N LYS A 114 -2.19 0.08 17.08
CA LYS A 114 -2.61 -0.04 15.69
C LYS A 114 -3.17 -1.42 15.45
N VAL A 115 -4.18 -1.78 16.24
CA VAL A 115 -4.83 -3.09 16.13
C VAL A 115 -5.26 -3.35 14.68
N MET A 116 -5.73 -2.31 13.99
CA MET A 116 -6.13 -2.44 12.59
C MET A 116 -4.95 -2.70 11.67
N GLU A 117 -3.82 -2.05 11.89
CA GLU A 117 -2.64 -2.21 11.03
C GLU A 117 -2.03 -3.60 11.13
N LYS A 118 -2.05 -4.20 12.32
CA LYS A 118 -1.59 -5.58 12.49
C LYS A 118 -2.43 -6.56 11.74
N SER A 119 -3.74 -6.36 11.75
CA SER A 119 -4.64 -7.27 11.08
C SER A 119 -4.61 -7.10 9.57
N VAL A 120 -4.25 -5.92 9.06
CA VAL A 120 -4.24 -5.66 7.62
C VAL A 120 -3.25 -6.56 6.90
N SER A 121 -1.97 -6.56 7.29
CA SER A 121 -0.99 -7.40 6.60
C SER A 121 -1.31 -8.89 6.75
N ARG A 122 -1.75 -9.31 7.93
CA ARG A 122 -2.13 -10.69 8.17
C ARG A 122 -3.32 -11.12 7.32
N ASP A 123 -4.36 -10.28 7.26
CA ASP A 123 -5.55 -10.58 6.47
C ASP A 123 -5.25 -10.59 4.98
N VAL A 124 -4.38 -9.71 4.52
CA VAL A 124 -3.95 -9.70 3.13
C VAL A 124 -3.20 -10.98 2.79
N VAL A 125 -2.25 -11.39 3.63
CA VAL A 125 -1.53 -12.65 3.42
C VAL A 125 -2.49 -13.84 3.35
N LYS A 126 -3.48 -13.86 4.21
CA LYS A 126 -4.44 -14.95 4.28
C LYS A 126 -5.37 -15.01 3.06
N ASN A 127 -5.80 -13.86 2.57
CA ASN A 127 -6.92 -13.80 1.63
C ASN A 127 -6.55 -13.35 0.21
N ALA A 128 -5.35 -12.85 -0.02
CA ALA A 128 -4.96 -12.34 -1.33
C ALA A 128 -4.93 -13.47 -2.39
N PRO A 129 -5.32 -13.17 -3.64
CA PRO A 129 -5.29 -14.15 -4.72
C PRO A 129 -3.90 -14.37 -5.31
N CYS A 130 -2.88 -13.74 -4.75
CA CYS A 130 -1.52 -13.69 -5.29
C CYS A 130 -0.48 -13.81 -4.19
N SER A 131 0.79 -13.80 -4.58
CA SER A 131 1.90 -13.80 -3.63
C SER A 131 2.01 -12.48 -2.88
N VAL A 132 2.44 -12.54 -1.64
CA VAL A 132 2.58 -11.38 -0.77
C VAL A 132 3.96 -11.40 -0.13
N LEU A 133 4.69 -10.30 -0.30
CA LEU A 133 5.97 -10.08 0.37
C LEU A 133 5.72 -9.11 1.53
N VAL A 134 5.99 -9.56 2.74
CA VAL A 134 5.83 -8.73 3.93
C VAL A 134 7.18 -8.14 4.31
N VAL A 135 7.23 -6.82 4.40
CA VAL A 135 8.46 -6.08 4.73
C VAL A 135 8.46 -5.76 6.22
N LYS A 136 9.46 -6.20 6.92
CA LYS A 136 9.61 -5.94 8.36
C LYS A 136 10.54 -4.79 8.63
#